data_12c5f4adf3131fbbaf86ff55864eed43
#
_entry.id   12c5f4adf3131fbbaf86ff55864eed43
#
_cell.length_a   1.000
_cell.length_b   1.000
_cell.length_c   1.000
_cell.angle_alpha   90.00
_cell.angle_beta   90.00
_cell.angle_gamma   90.00
#
_symmetry.space_group_name_H-M   'P 1'
#
loop_
_entity.id
_entity.type
_entity.pdbx_description
1 polymer ?
#
loop_
_entity_poly.entity_id
_entity_poly.type
_entity_poly.pdbx_seq_one_letter_code
_entity_poly.pdbx_strand_id
1 'polypeptide(L)'
;MKDFSTGALHEYQKHAVRFLTLRLEENRGAALFIDCGLGKTLISLEYLHRQKRLLGGDFPPVFVFAPLPVVYNVWPREVKKFGYDFSPAILHGDDKDMSLRERHDLYLINYEGLPWLSSQRHFPAGKCIFIFDESTRLKSGTGVRYRALKRILPRAEKVILLTGTPAPQSYIDLFSQVFLLDNGEALGTTLTSFRRNYCFQGGFQGRQWFFNTRLEPHLRAKIAPMVLRLDRRDHLSIPAVLYNHVEVELPEQARSQYNEVEKSLFTLLDSGESLIADTASAAYSMCRSIANGGCYRRDPVTGELLETIALHTAKTDAAMSVIAELSGKSVLLVYQFKHDRERLERALSDTVGKNNFGFIGGGTKLSVSKWLIDRFNDADLRVLAVQPQAVSHGVNLQSACCDVIWYGLPDSLETWLQTNSRVDRQGQLSDQVRIHIISASNTIDSMLRRRLIKKESRQTTLLAALLEYQKSKK
;
A
#
# COMPACT_ATOMS: atom_id res chain seq x y z
N MET A 1 17.72 -14.36 -33.08
CA MET A 1 17.23 -13.93 -31.76
C MET A 1 15.72 -14.06 -31.77
N LYS A 2 15.15 -14.94 -30.95
CA LYS A 2 13.71 -15.14 -30.90
C LYS A 2 13.06 -13.90 -30.27
N ASP A 3 12.15 -13.28 -31.00
CA ASP A 3 11.35 -12.14 -30.56
C ASP A 3 10.34 -12.62 -29.51
N PHE A 4 10.76 -12.65 -28.24
CA PHE A 4 9.96 -13.16 -27.11
C PHE A 4 8.90 -12.18 -26.62
N SER A 5 8.88 -10.95 -27.15
CA SER A 5 8.17 -9.85 -26.49
C SER A 5 6.66 -9.76 -26.80
N THR A 6 6.21 -10.10 -27.98
CA THR A 6 4.81 -9.83 -28.39
C THR A 6 3.84 -10.99 -28.13
N GLY A 7 4.34 -12.23 -27.95
CA GLY A 7 3.49 -13.40 -27.69
C GLY A 7 3.06 -13.57 -26.24
N ALA A 8 3.71 -12.89 -25.28
CA ALA A 8 3.49 -13.07 -23.84
C ALA A 8 2.55 -12.05 -23.20
N LEU A 9 2.19 -10.95 -23.89
CA LEU A 9 1.30 -9.91 -23.37
C LEU A 9 -0.17 -10.24 -23.63
N HIS A 10 -0.98 -10.07 -22.58
CA HIS A 10 -2.44 -10.05 -22.72
C HIS A 10 -2.92 -8.84 -23.55
N GLU A 11 -4.09 -8.93 -24.18
CA GLU A 11 -4.64 -7.84 -25.00
C GLU A 11 -4.76 -6.50 -24.25
N TYR A 12 -5.20 -6.52 -23.00
CA TYR A 12 -5.25 -5.33 -22.17
C TYR A 12 -3.86 -4.72 -21.89
N GLN A 13 -2.81 -5.55 -21.80
CA GLN A 13 -1.44 -5.08 -21.64
C GLN A 13 -0.91 -4.44 -22.92
N LYS A 14 -1.19 -5.04 -24.08
CA LYS A 14 -0.90 -4.45 -25.39
C LYS A 14 -1.58 -3.10 -25.55
N HIS A 15 -2.87 -3.01 -25.14
CA HIS A 15 -3.61 -1.76 -25.11
C HIS A 15 -2.92 -0.71 -24.20
N ALA A 16 -2.49 -1.10 -23.02
CA ALA A 16 -1.80 -0.20 -22.09
C ALA A 16 -0.44 0.28 -22.62
N VAL A 17 0.34 -0.58 -23.30
CA VAL A 17 1.59 -0.20 -23.97
C VAL A 17 1.29 0.79 -25.10
N ARG A 18 0.26 0.53 -25.91
CA ARG A 18 -0.16 1.46 -26.98
C ARG A 18 -0.57 2.81 -26.41
N PHE A 19 -1.33 2.83 -25.31
CA PHE A 19 -1.70 4.07 -24.63
C PHE A 19 -0.46 4.87 -24.21
N LEU A 20 0.52 4.21 -23.54
CA LEU A 20 1.78 4.88 -23.16
C LEU A 20 2.52 5.45 -24.38
N THR A 21 2.62 4.67 -25.47
CA THR A 21 3.31 5.09 -26.68
C THR A 21 2.66 6.35 -27.26
N LEU A 22 1.37 6.31 -27.55
CA LEU A 22 0.65 7.43 -28.15
C LEU A 22 0.62 8.66 -27.24
N ARG A 23 0.39 8.45 -25.93
CA ARG A 23 0.30 9.57 -24.99
C ARG A 23 1.66 10.26 -24.79
N LEU A 24 2.73 9.49 -24.65
CA LEU A 24 4.06 10.01 -24.36
C LEU A 24 4.81 10.49 -25.62
N GLU A 25 4.30 10.24 -26.81
CA GLU A 25 4.84 10.82 -28.04
C GLU A 25 4.71 12.34 -28.03
N GLU A 26 3.51 12.84 -27.75
CA GLU A 26 3.20 14.28 -27.79
C GLU A 26 3.23 14.95 -26.41
N ASN A 27 3.09 14.18 -25.34
CA ASN A 27 2.91 14.69 -24.00
C ASN A 27 4.02 14.24 -23.06
N ARG A 28 4.16 14.97 -21.94
CA ARG A 28 5.16 14.67 -20.92
C ARG A 28 4.78 13.48 -20.06
N GLY A 29 3.51 13.33 -19.68
CA GLY A 29 3.11 12.41 -18.64
C GLY A 29 1.95 11.49 -18.99
N ALA A 30 2.02 10.27 -18.45
CA ALA A 30 0.97 9.26 -18.50
C ALA A 30 0.84 8.53 -17.15
N ALA A 31 -0.36 8.13 -16.78
CA ALA A 31 -0.62 7.33 -15.59
C ALA A 31 -1.32 6.02 -15.93
N LEU A 32 -0.83 4.94 -15.36
CA LEU A 32 -1.46 3.62 -15.35
C LEU A 32 -2.09 3.41 -13.97
N PHE A 33 -3.37 3.76 -13.85
CA PHE A 33 -4.17 3.49 -12.66
C PHE A 33 -4.82 2.11 -12.80
N ILE A 34 -3.98 1.11 -12.66
CA ILE A 34 -4.27 -0.29 -12.99
C ILE A 34 -4.21 -1.13 -11.73
N ASP A 35 -5.21 -1.97 -11.49
CA ASP A 35 -5.30 -2.83 -10.33
C ASP A 35 -4.04 -3.70 -10.14
N CYS A 36 -3.82 -4.14 -8.91
CA CYS A 36 -2.72 -5.06 -8.59
C CYS A 36 -2.89 -6.38 -9.35
N GLY A 37 -1.78 -6.92 -9.87
CA GLY A 37 -1.78 -8.19 -10.60
C GLY A 37 -1.93 -8.08 -12.12
N LEU A 38 -2.28 -6.92 -12.68
CA LEU A 38 -2.41 -6.71 -14.13
C LEU A 38 -1.07 -6.42 -14.85
N GLY A 39 0.08 -6.51 -14.16
CA GLY A 39 1.39 -6.44 -14.79
C GLY A 39 1.89 -5.04 -15.12
N LYS A 40 1.63 -4.04 -14.27
CA LYS A 40 2.13 -2.65 -14.45
C LYS A 40 3.62 -2.58 -14.79
N THR A 41 4.45 -3.34 -14.08
CA THR A 41 5.90 -3.39 -14.31
C THR A 41 6.23 -3.93 -15.69
N LEU A 42 5.59 -5.02 -16.10
CA LEU A 42 5.76 -5.62 -17.43
C LEU A 42 5.34 -4.66 -18.56
N ILE A 43 4.19 -4.00 -18.41
CA ILE A 43 3.71 -2.98 -19.35
C ILE A 43 4.74 -1.85 -19.50
N SER A 44 5.30 -1.39 -18.38
CA SER A 44 6.32 -0.33 -18.39
C SER A 44 7.62 -0.79 -19.04
N LEU A 45 8.10 -2.00 -18.73
CA LEU A 45 9.30 -2.57 -19.33
C LEU A 45 9.13 -2.77 -20.85
N GLU A 46 7.98 -3.25 -21.29
CA GLU A 46 7.68 -3.41 -22.71
C GLU A 46 7.67 -2.05 -23.45
N TYR A 47 7.04 -1.02 -22.84
CA TYR A 47 7.10 0.34 -23.39
C TYR A 47 8.56 0.82 -23.50
N LEU A 48 9.34 0.70 -22.44
CA LEU A 48 10.75 1.11 -22.44
C LEU A 48 11.59 0.33 -23.45
N HIS A 49 11.35 -0.97 -23.58
CA HIS A 49 12.05 -1.81 -24.56
C HIS A 49 11.80 -1.33 -26.00
N ARG A 50 10.56 -1.01 -26.33
CA ARG A 50 10.22 -0.44 -27.64
C ARG A 50 10.90 0.91 -27.86
N GLN A 51 10.93 1.78 -26.85
CA GLN A 51 11.62 3.07 -26.93
C GLN A 51 13.13 2.88 -27.07
N LYS A 52 13.77 1.97 -26.35
CA LYS A 52 15.19 1.66 -26.47
C LYS A 52 15.54 1.16 -27.87
N ARG A 53 14.71 0.29 -28.45
CA ARG A 53 14.90 -0.17 -29.84
C ARG A 53 14.75 0.93 -30.89
N LEU A 54 13.84 1.89 -30.66
CA LEU A 54 13.59 3.00 -31.55
C LEU A 54 14.72 4.05 -31.52
N LEU A 55 15.17 4.40 -30.27
CA LEU A 55 16.13 5.47 -30.04
C LEU A 55 17.59 5.01 -30.07
N GLY A 56 17.83 3.71 -29.92
CA GLY A 56 19.18 3.15 -29.92
C GLY A 56 20.09 3.77 -28.86
N GLY A 57 21.23 4.34 -29.31
CA GLY A 57 22.19 5.00 -28.41
C GLY A 57 21.69 6.26 -27.71
N ASP A 58 20.63 6.86 -28.23
CA ASP A 58 20.00 8.08 -27.70
C ASP A 58 18.92 7.78 -26.64
N PHE A 59 18.74 6.50 -26.27
CA PHE A 59 17.80 6.12 -25.22
C PHE A 59 18.16 6.76 -23.88
N PRO A 60 17.25 7.56 -23.29
CA PRO A 60 17.53 8.28 -22.06
C PRO A 60 17.57 7.34 -20.85
N PRO A 61 18.36 7.68 -19.82
CA PRO A 61 18.35 6.94 -18.57
C PRO A 61 16.97 6.98 -17.89
N VAL A 62 16.56 5.85 -17.35
CA VAL A 62 15.27 5.68 -16.68
C VAL A 62 15.46 5.58 -15.17
N PHE A 63 14.81 6.45 -14.41
CA PHE A 63 14.79 6.39 -12.96
C PHE A 63 13.43 5.84 -12.49
N VAL A 64 13.45 4.70 -11.83
CA VAL A 64 12.28 4.05 -11.25
C VAL A 64 12.27 4.29 -9.74
N PHE A 65 11.31 5.06 -9.29
CA PHE A 65 11.06 5.32 -7.87
C PHE A 65 10.01 4.34 -7.37
N ALA A 66 10.38 3.45 -6.44
CA ALA A 66 9.50 2.38 -5.96
C ALA A 66 9.71 2.10 -4.47
N PRO A 67 8.79 1.39 -3.79
CA PRO A 67 9.05 0.85 -2.46
C PRO A 67 10.27 -0.08 -2.46
N LEU A 68 11.05 -0.07 -1.38
CA LEU A 68 12.32 -0.81 -1.31
C LEU A 68 12.21 -2.29 -1.71
N PRO A 69 11.20 -3.07 -1.28
CA PRO A 69 11.04 -4.45 -1.73
C PRO A 69 10.82 -4.58 -3.25
N VAL A 70 10.17 -3.59 -3.87
CA VAL A 70 9.92 -3.58 -5.33
C VAL A 70 11.22 -3.29 -6.09
N VAL A 71 12.05 -2.37 -5.57
CA VAL A 71 13.39 -2.07 -6.09
C VAL A 71 14.27 -3.33 -6.17
N TYR A 72 14.28 -4.14 -5.11
CA TYR A 72 15.13 -5.33 -5.06
C TYR A 72 14.53 -6.56 -5.73
N ASN A 73 13.22 -6.77 -5.61
CA ASN A 73 12.61 -8.06 -5.91
C ASN A 73 11.69 -8.06 -7.15
N VAL A 74 11.19 -6.92 -7.61
CA VAL A 74 10.24 -6.91 -8.73
C VAL A 74 10.92 -6.52 -10.03
N TRP A 75 11.41 -5.30 -10.14
CA TRP A 75 11.99 -4.79 -11.38
C TRP A 75 13.15 -5.65 -11.92
N PRO A 76 14.18 -6.03 -11.12
CA PRO A 76 15.27 -6.85 -11.63
C PRO A 76 14.81 -8.26 -12.05
N ARG A 77 13.84 -8.83 -11.30
CA ARG A 77 13.29 -10.17 -11.63
C ARG A 77 12.48 -10.16 -12.92
N GLU A 78 11.65 -9.13 -13.15
CA GLU A 78 10.85 -8.99 -14.37
C GLU A 78 11.75 -8.75 -15.59
N VAL A 79 12.79 -7.90 -15.49
CA VAL A 79 13.80 -7.73 -16.54
C VAL A 79 14.40 -9.08 -16.94
N LYS A 80 14.85 -9.86 -15.95
CA LYS A 80 15.46 -11.17 -16.19
C LYS A 80 14.45 -12.19 -16.73
N LYS A 81 13.26 -12.24 -16.13
CA LYS A 81 12.21 -13.22 -16.47
C LYS A 81 11.76 -13.10 -17.91
N PHE A 82 11.59 -11.89 -18.41
CA PHE A 82 11.12 -11.62 -19.76
C PHE A 82 12.25 -11.37 -20.77
N GLY A 83 13.52 -11.49 -20.32
CA GLY A 83 14.68 -11.38 -21.20
C GLY A 83 14.88 -10.00 -21.81
N TYR A 84 14.44 -8.93 -21.14
CA TYR A 84 14.66 -7.56 -21.59
C TYR A 84 16.14 -7.17 -21.47
N ASP A 85 16.66 -6.56 -22.52
CA ASP A 85 18.03 -6.03 -22.56
C ASP A 85 18.11 -4.67 -21.85
N PHE A 86 18.10 -4.71 -20.51
CA PHE A 86 18.35 -3.55 -19.66
C PHE A 86 19.42 -3.86 -18.62
N SER A 87 20.21 -2.85 -18.27
CA SER A 87 21.20 -2.90 -17.19
C SER A 87 20.63 -2.16 -15.94
N PRO A 88 19.99 -2.88 -15.00
CA PRO A 88 19.45 -2.25 -13.78
C PRO A 88 20.55 -2.01 -12.74
N ALA A 89 20.60 -0.79 -12.19
CA ALA A 89 21.41 -0.42 -11.03
C ALA A 89 20.54 -0.05 -9.84
N ILE A 90 20.83 -0.59 -8.66
CA ILE A 90 20.08 -0.30 -7.44
C ILE A 90 20.78 0.83 -6.68
N LEU A 91 20.11 1.98 -6.56
CA LEU A 91 20.61 3.15 -5.85
C LEU A 91 20.18 3.11 -4.37
N HIS A 92 20.71 2.12 -3.62
CA HIS A 92 20.47 1.94 -2.21
C HIS A 92 21.69 1.26 -1.53
N GLY A 93 21.93 1.59 -0.26
CA GLY A 93 23.09 1.09 0.47
C GLY A 93 24.36 1.92 0.19
N ASP A 94 25.51 1.34 0.46
CA ASP A 94 26.81 2.03 0.45
C ASP A 94 27.31 2.29 -0.97
N ASP A 95 27.00 1.42 -1.92
CA ASP A 95 27.49 1.50 -3.31
C ASP A 95 26.68 2.44 -4.21
N LYS A 96 25.63 3.08 -3.70
CA LYS A 96 24.71 3.92 -4.50
C LYS A 96 25.39 5.06 -5.25
N ASP A 97 26.43 5.66 -4.66
CA ASP A 97 27.17 6.76 -5.28
C ASP A 97 28.01 6.27 -6.47
N MET A 98 28.60 5.09 -6.38
CA MET A 98 29.35 4.45 -7.47
C MET A 98 28.36 4.05 -8.58
N SER A 99 27.29 3.38 -8.26
CA SER A 99 26.26 2.96 -9.22
C SER A 99 25.61 4.14 -9.97
N LEU A 100 25.50 5.31 -9.34
CA LEU A 100 24.99 6.51 -10.02
C LEU A 100 25.99 7.10 -11.06
N ARG A 101 27.30 6.90 -10.85
CA ARG A 101 28.35 7.37 -11.76
C ARG A 101 28.53 6.49 -12.98
N GLU A 102 28.17 5.22 -12.87
CA GLU A 102 28.17 4.27 -13.98
C GLU A 102 26.97 4.48 -14.88
N ARG A 103 27.14 4.17 -16.18
CA ARG A 103 26.04 4.31 -17.16
C ARG A 103 25.19 3.05 -17.15
N HIS A 104 23.94 3.21 -16.73
CA HIS A 104 22.91 2.18 -16.74
C HIS A 104 21.65 2.65 -17.47
N ASP A 105 20.84 1.70 -17.95
CA ASP A 105 19.55 2.01 -18.59
C ASP A 105 18.48 2.27 -17.53
N LEU A 106 18.49 1.51 -16.43
CA LEU A 106 17.53 1.58 -15.34
C LEU A 106 18.23 1.86 -14.01
N TYR A 107 17.87 2.96 -13.38
CA TYR A 107 18.25 3.26 -12.01
C TYR A 107 17.05 3.04 -11.09
N LEU A 108 17.16 2.08 -10.17
CA LEU A 108 16.11 1.69 -9.25
C LEU A 108 16.38 2.30 -7.88
N ILE A 109 15.48 3.15 -7.39
CA ILE A 109 15.67 3.89 -6.14
C ILE A 109 14.39 3.88 -5.30
N ASN A 110 14.54 3.78 -3.98
CA ASN A 110 13.42 3.93 -3.08
C ASN A 110 13.06 5.40 -2.84
N TYR A 111 11.83 5.66 -2.42
CA TYR A 111 11.35 7.03 -2.18
C TYR A 111 12.13 7.78 -1.09
N GLU A 112 12.70 7.06 -0.13
CA GLU A 112 13.57 7.59 0.92
C GLU A 112 14.91 8.11 0.36
N GLY A 113 15.34 7.60 -0.78
CA GLY A 113 16.54 8.05 -1.50
C GLY A 113 16.39 9.35 -2.28
N LEU A 114 15.16 9.88 -2.44
CA LEU A 114 14.92 11.14 -3.19
C LEU A 114 15.72 12.35 -2.67
N PRO A 115 15.80 12.61 -1.34
CA PRO A 115 16.61 13.72 -0.84
C PRO A 115 18.10 13.58 -1.22
N TRP A 116 18.67 12.37 -1.09
CA TRP A 116 20.03 12.08 -1.50
C TRP A 116 20.20 12.30 -3.02
N LEU A 117 19.34 11.71 -3.85
CA LEU A 117 19.44 11.86 -5.31
C LEU A 117 19.37 13.33 -5.74
N SER A 118 18.49 14.13 -5.11
CA SER A 118 18.34 15.56 -5.41
C SER A 118 19.56 16.42 -5.06
N SER A 119 20.48 15.92 -4.25
CA SER A 119 21.73 16.60 -3.87
C SER A 119 22.92 16.15 -4.72
N GLN A 120 22.78 15.15 -5.58
CA GLN A 120 23.89 14.61 -6.35
C GLN A 120 24.29 15.51 -7.53
N ARG A 121 25.58 15.84 -7.60
CA ARG A 121 26.16 16.59 -8.72
C ARG A 121 26.26 15.74 -10.00
N HIS A 122 26.42 14.44 -9.85
CA HIS A 122 26.56 13.46 -10.94
C HIS A 122 25.23 12.93 -11.47
N PHE A 123 24.11 13.55 -11.12
CA PHE A 123 22.84 13.22 -11.75
C PHE A 123 22.97 13.42 -13.27
N PRO A 124 22.53 12.49 -14.13
CA PRO A 124 22.71 12.58 -15.57
C PRO A 124 22.33 13.95 -16.12
N ALA A 125 23.22 14.54 -16.92
CA ALA A 125 23.06 15.90 -17.43
C ALA A 125 21.92 16.05 -18.46
N GLY A 126 21.52 14.93 -19.07
CA GLY A 126 20.47 14.88 -20.07
C GLY A 126 19.05 14.76 -19.50
N LYS A 127 18.11 14.63 -20.40
CA LYS A 127 16.72 14.33 -20.07
C LYS A 127 16.58 12.86 -19.69
N CYS A 128 15.70 12.58 -18.73
CA CYS A 128 15.47 11.25 -18.17
C CYS A 128 14.00 10.85 -18.32
N ILE A 129 13.72 9.55 -18.25
CA ILE A 129 12.37 9.04 -18.02
C ILE A 129 12.22 8.75 -16.52
N PHE A 130 11.17 9.29 -15.90
CA PHE A 130 10.84 8.99 -14.49
C PHE A 130 9.62 8.10 -14.43
N ILE A 131 9.75 6.99 -13.69
CA ILE A 131 8.65 6.06 -13.39
C ILE A 131 8.44 6.05 -11.89
N PHE A 132 7.22 6.32 -11.44
CA PHE A 132 6.84 6.27 -10.04
C PHE A 132 5.93 5.07 -9.79
N ASP A 133 6.51 3.98 -9.28
CA ASP A 133 5.77 2.77 -8.92
C ASP A 133 5.22 2.92 -7.49
N GLU A 134 3.92 2.74 -7.31
CA GLU A 134 3.13 3.14 -6.14
C GLU A 134 3.20 4.67 -5.91
N SER A 135 2.81 5.43 -6.93
CA SER A 135 2.85 6.91 -6.95
C SER A 135 2.08 7.58 -5.79
N THR A 136 1.19 6.87 -5.10
CA THR A 136 0.52 7.29 -3.86
C THR A 136 1.48 7.65 -2.72
N ARG A 137 2.72 7.18 -2.77
CA ARG A 137 3.79 7.60 -1.85
C ARG A 137 4.14 9.10 -1.95
N LEU A 138 3.72 9.75 -3.02
CA LEU A 138 3.93 11.19 -3.30
C LEU A 138 2.66 12.03 -3.07
N LYS A 139 1.62 11.49 -2.45
CA LYS A 139 0.34 12.20 -2.19
C LYS A 139 0.49 13.48 -1.36
N SER A 140 1.50 13.58 -0.50
CA SER A 140 1.79 14.79 0.28
C SER A 140 2.60 15.79 -0.55
N GLY A 141 1.94 16.82 -1.05
CA GLY A 141 2.57 17.89 -1.85
C GLY A 141 3.54 18.82 -1.09
N THR A 142 3.83 18.59 0.19
CA THR A 142 4.63 19.50 1.04
C THR A 142 5.79 18.81 1.75
N GLY A 143 5.85 17.47 1.76
CA GLY A 143 6.87 16.70 2.47
C GLY A 143 8.28 16.85 1.91
N VAL A 144 9.28 16.44 2.69
CA VAL A 144 10.71 16.48 2.30
C VAL A 144 10.95 15.76 0.97
N ARG A 145 10.34 14.59 0.77
CA ARG A 145 10.43 13.80 -0.49
C ARG A 145 9.89 14.57 -1.69
N TYR A 146 8.73 15.22 -1.54
CA TYR A 146 8.13 15.97 -2.64
C TYR A 146 8.95 17.22 -2.99
N ARG A 147 9.53 17.90 -2.00
CA ARG A 147 10.45 19.03 -2.24
C ARG A 147 11.72 18.58 -2.96
N ALA A 148 12.30 17.45 -2.57
CA ALA A 148 13.45 16.86 -3.25
C ALA A 148 13.11 16.49 -4.70
N LEU A 149 11.94 15.86 -4.92
CA LEU A 149 11.46 15.53 -6.25
C LEU A 149 11.31 16.75 -7.13
N LYS A 150 10.74 17.86 -6.64
CA LYS A 150 10.61 19.10 -7.42
C LYS A 150 11.94 19.65 -7.94
N ARG A 151 13.05 19.39 -7.25
CA ARG A 151 14.38 19.84 -7.70
C ARG A 151 14.89 19.05 -8.91
N ILE A 152 14.56 17.77 -9.00
CA ILE A 152 15.00 16.90 -10.11
C ILE A 152 13.96 16.77 -11.22
N LEU A 153 12.72 17.13 -10.95
CA LEU A 153 11.61 17.03 -11.92
C LEU A 153 11.86 17.76 -13.26
N PRO A 154 12.57 18.91 -13.33
CA PRO A 154 12.90 19.53 -14.60
C PRO A 154 13.75 18.67 -15.53
N ARG A 155 14.43 17.64 -15.00
CA ARG A 155 15.21 16.68 -15.79
C ARG A 155 14.35 15.56 -16.39
N ALA A 156 13.12 15.39 -15.91
CA ALA A 156 12.21 14.39 -16.44
C ALA A 156 11.65 14.88 -17.80
N GLU A 157 12.03 14.22 -18.87
CA GLU A 157 11.39 14.41 -20.18
C GLU A 157 10.04 13.73 -20.23
N LYS A 158 9.99 12.49 -19.75
CA LYS A 158 8.75 11.70 -19.65
C LYS A 158 8.54 11.24 -18.21
N VAL A 159 7.27 11.23 -17.80
CA VAL A 159 6.85 10.80 -16.45
C VAL A 159 5.74 9.76 -16.56
N ILE A 160 5.93 8.62 -15.91
CA ILE A 160 4.95 7.53 -15.85
C ILE A 160 4.59 7.28 -14.39
N LEU A 161 3.30 7.33 -14.06
CA LEU A 161 2.80 6.97 -12.73
C LEU A 161 2.13 5.60 -12.77
N LEU A 162 2.47 4.76 -11.81
CA LEU A 162 1.91 3.42 -11.65
C LEU A 162 1.26 3.31 -10.27
N THR A 163 -0.04 2.98 -10.21
CA THR A 163 -0.73 2.65 -8.95
C THR A 163 -2.04 1.94 -9.21
N GLY A 164 -2.47 1.09 -8.26
CA GLY A 164 -3.82 0.51 -8.25
C GLY A 164 -4.84 1.38 -7.51
N THR A 165 -4.38 2.30 -6.65
CA THR A 165 -5.24 3.09 -5.75
C THR A 165 -4.85 4.56 -5.77
N PRO A 166 -5.10 5.31 -6.86
CA PRO A 166 -4.58 6.66 -7.04
C PRO A 166 -5.08 7.68 -6.01
N ALA A 167 -6.26 7.47 -5.44
CA ALA A 167 -6.88 8.34 -4.43
C ALA A 167 -7.31 7.50 -3.21
N PRO A 168 -6.36 6.98 -2.40
CA PRO A 168 -6.68 6.02 -1.36
C PRO A 168 -7.45 6.62 -0.18
N GLN A 169 -7.33 7.92 0.05
CA GLN A 169 -8.01 8.63 1.15
C GLN A 169 -8.98 9.70 0.65
N SER A 170 -8.56 10.48 -0.35
CA SER A 170 -9.35 11.59 -0.91
C SER A 170 -8.89 11.93 -2.33
N TYR A 171 -9.74 12.56 -3.12
CA TYR A 171 -9.36 13.14 -4.42
C TYR A 171 -8.28 14.22 -4.29
N ILE A 172 -8.05 14.77 -3.09
CA ILE A 172 -6.93 15.70 -2.82
C ILE A 172 -5.58 14.99 -3.04
N ASP A 173 -5.51 13.68 -2.83
CA ASP A 173 -4.30 12.87 -3.05
C ASP A 173 -3.88 12.82 -4.53
N LEU A 174 -4.80 13.12 -5.47
CA LEU A 174 -4.50 13.16 -6.90
C LEU A 174 -3.73 14.41 -7.32
N PHE A 175 -3.88 15.53 -6.61
CA PHE A 175 -3.24 16.79 -7.02
C PHE A 175 -1.74 16.63 -7.25
N SER A 176 -1.02 16.09 -6.26
CA SER A 176 0.43 15.93 -6.35
C SER A 176 0.86 14.98 -7.47
N GLN A 177 0.07 13.94 -7.71
CA GLN A 177 0.34 12.97 -8.76
C GLN A 177 0.10 13.56 -10.15
N VAL A 178 -1.03 14.22 -10.36
CA VAL A 178 -1.35 14.87 -11.65
C VAL A 178 -0.36 15.99 -11.96
N PHE A 179 0.05 16.77 -10.96
CA PHE A 179 1.08 17.81 -11.14
C PHE A 179 2.39 17.25 -11.72
N LEU A 180 2.78 16.02 -11.39
CA LEU A 180 3.99 15.40 -11.95
C LEU A 180 3.85 15.11 -13.43
N LEU A 181 2.64 14.83 -13.93
CA LEU A 181 2.37 14.49 -15.32
C LEU A 181 2.40 15.71 -16.26
N ASP A 182 1.88 16.85 -15.78
CA ASP A 182 1.59 18.00 -16.63
C ASP A 182 2.09 19.35 -16.08
N ASN A 183 2.86 19.36 -14.97
CA ASN A 183 3.32 20.57 -14.29
C ASN A 183 2.20 21.50 -13.81
N GLY A 184 1.00 20.96 -13.61
CA GLY A 184 -0.17 21.68 -13.06
C GLY A 184 -1.09 22.30 -14.11
N GLU A 185 -1.00 21.89 -15.36
CA GLU A 185 -1.87 22.35 -16.44
C GLU A 185 -3.34 21.99 -16.17
N ALA A 186 -3.62 20.73 -15.83
CA ALA A 186 -4.99 20.26 -15.60
C ALA A 186 -5.61 20.74 -14.28
N LEU A 187 -4.86 20.67 -13.16
CA LEU A 187 -5.42 20.89 -11.83
C LEU A 187 -4.88 22.11 -11.09
N GLY A 188 -4.00 22.89 -11.74
CA GLY A 188 -3.34 24.05 -11.15
C GLY A 188 -1.95 23.76 -10.61
N THR A 189 -1.15 24.81 -10.44
CA THR A 189 0.28 24.70 -10.06
C THR A 189 0.52 24.57 -8.55
N THR A 190 -0.49 24.87 -7.73
CA THR A 190 -0.36 24.84 -6.27
C THR A 190 -1.53 24.10 -5.61
N LEU A 191 -1.26 23.44 -4.49
CA LEU A 191 -2.29 22.77 -3.69
C LEU A 191 -3.35 23.77 -3.17
N THR A 192 -2.95 25.01 -2.90
CA THR A 192 -3.86 26.08 -2.48
C THR A 192 -4.86 26.42 -3.58
N SER A 193 -4.40 26.56 -4.83
CA SER A 193 -5.27 26.77 -5.99
C SER A 193 -6.23 25.60 -6.20
N PHE A 194 -5.71 24.38 -6.14
CA PHE A 194 -6.54 23.17 -6.23
C PHE A 194 -7.62 23.13 -5.16
N ARG A 195 -7.26 23.38 -3.88
CA ARG A 195 -8.22 23.41 -2.77
C ARG A 195 -9.32 24.45 -2.98
N ARG A 196 -8.95 25.64 -3.42
CA ARG A 196 -9.92 26.71 -3.69
C ARG A 196 -10.91 26.35 -4.81
N ASN A 197 -10.46 25.64 -5.83
CA ASN A 197 -11.27 25.31 -7.01
C ASN A 197 -12.11 24.04 -6.84
N TYR A 198 -11.61 23.05 -6.05
CA TYR A 198 -12.19 21.72 -5.98
C TYR A 198 -12.63 21.29 -4.57
N CYS A 199 -12.31 22.07 -3.54
CA CYS A 199 -12.59 21.69 -2.17
C CYS A 199 -13.33 22.78 -1.44
N PHE A 200 -13.94 22.43 -0.33
CA PHE A 200 -14.51 23.36 0.64
C PHE A 200 -13.89 23.12 2.02
N GLN A 201 -13.87 24.16 2.81
CA GLN A 201 -13.44 24.08 4.20
C GLN A 201 -14.60 23.60 5.07
N GLY A 202 -14.29 22.70 6.00
CA GLY A 202 -15.25 22.12 6.93
C GLY A 202 -14.55 21.51 8.13
N GLY A 203 -15.27 20.70 8.88
CA GLY A 203 -14.78 20.13 10.12
C GLY A 203 -14.69 21.16 11.23
N PHE A 204 -13.97 20.78 12.29
CA PHE A 204 -13.85 21.66 13.45
C PHE A 204 -13.11 22.95 13.08
N GLN A 205 -13.70 24.10 13.37
CA GLN A 205 -13.21 25.45 13.06
C GLN A 205 -12.86 25.69 11.58
N GLY A 206 -13.43 24.92 10.64
CA GLY A 206 -13.15 25.09 9.21
C GLY A 206 -11.70 24.74 8.79
N ARG A 207 -10.93 24.02 9.60
CA ARG A 207 -9.51 23.75 9.33
C ARG A 207 -9.26 22.58 8.37
N GLN A 208 -10.29 21.79 8.06
CA GLN A 208 -10.17 20.64 7.19
C GLN A 208 -10.67 20.96 5.78
N TRP A 209 -9.99 20.38 4.78
CA TRP A 209 -10.38 20.50 3.39
C TRP A 209 -11.07 19.22 2.94
N PHE A 210 -12.27 19.35 2.42
CA PHE A 210 -13.04 18.25 1.83
C PHE A 210 -13.20 18.50 0.35
N PHE A 211 -13.00 17.41 -0.45
CA PHE A 211 -13.26 17.49 -1.88
C PHE A 211 -14.76 17.63 -2.16
N ASN A 212 -15.11 18.55 -3.06
CA ASN A 212 -16.48 18.72 -3.48
C ASN A 212 -16.85 17.65 -4.51
N THR A 213 -17.61 16.64 -4.08
CA THR A 213 -17.99 15.48 -4.90
C THR A 213 -18.79 15.87 -6.15
N ARG A 214 -19.50 17.00 -6.16
CA ARG A 214 -20.18 17.52 -7.36
C ARG A 214 -19.21 17.86 -8.48
N LEU A 215 -17.95 18.16 -8.16
CA LEU A 215 -16.89 18.45 -9.13
C LEU A 215 -16.12 17.23 -9.60
N GLU A 216 -16.44 16.02 -9.09
CA GLU A 216 -15.78 14.79 -9.49
C GLU A 216 -15.84 14.53 -11.00
N PRO A 217 -17.00 14.67 -11.70
CA PRO A 217 -17.05 14.48 -13.15
C PRO A 217 -16.14 15.46 -13.91
N HIS A 218 -16.06 16.71 -13.47
CA HIS A 218 -15.19 17.72 -14.06
C HIS A 218 -13.71 17.38 -13.86
N LEU A 219 -13.31 16.99 -12.64
CA LEU A 219 -11.95 16.56 -12.35
C LEU A 219 -11.58 15.35 -13.18
N ARG A 220 -12.46 14.35 -13.25
CA ARG A 220 -12.25 13.12 -14.05
C ARG A 220 -12.07 13.45 -15.54
N ALA A 221 -12.88 14.33 -16.11
CA ALA A 221 -12.75 14.74 -17.51
C ALA A 221 -11.39 15.38 -17.80
N LYS A 222 -10.87 16.22 -16.89
CA LYS A 222 -9.56 16.84 -17.04
C LYS A 222 -8.38 15.88 -17.00
N ILE A 223 -8.46 14.84 -16.16
CA ILE A 223 -7.37 13.87 -16.04
C ILE A 223 -7.49 12.69 -17.01
N ALA A 224 -8.67 12.44 -17.56
CA ALA A 224 -8.95 11.29 -18.43
C ALA A 224 -7.94 11.14 -19.61
N PRO A 225 -7.52 12.21 -20.29
CA PRO A 225 -6.57 12.07 -21.41
C PRO A 225 -5.20 11.51 -21.00
N MET A 226 -4.79 11.69 -19.74
CA MET A 226 -3.47 11.28 -19.25
C MET A 226 -3.49 9.99 -18.41
N VAL A 227 -4.66 9.37 -18.21
CA VAL A 227 -4.84 8.24 -17.32
C VAL A 227 -5.48 7.07 -18.04
N LEU A 228 -4.83 5.92 -18.04
CA LEU A 228 -5.46 4.65 -18.36
C LEU A 228 -5.85 3.94 -17.06
N ARG A 229 -7.14 3.60 -16.94
CA ARG A 229 -7.66 2.82 -15.82
C ARG A 229 -8.07 1.43 -16.32
N LEU A 230 -7.57 0.39 -15.63
CA LEU A 230 -7.97 -1.00 -15.86
C LEU A 230 -8.35 -1.64 -14.54
N ASP A 231 -9.55 -2.19 -14.49
CA ASP A 231 -10.02 -3.00 -13.38
C ASP A 231 -9.72 -4.48 -13.68
N ARG A 232 -9.17 -5.20 -12.72
CA ARG A 232 -8.79 -6.60 -12.91
C ARG A 232 -9.98 -7.52 -13.21
N ARG A 233 -11.19 -7.16 -12.75
CA ARG A 233 -12.41 -7.95 -12.98
C ARG A 233 -12.84 -7.97 -14.43
N ASP A 234 -12.47 -6.94 -15.19
CA ASP A 234 -12.82 -6.82 -16.60
C ASP A 234 -11.90 -7.66 -17.51
N HIS A 235 -10.73 -8.07 -16.99
CA HIS A 235 -9.66 -8.64 -17.81
C HIS A 235 -9.15 -10.00 -17.35
N LEU A 236 -9.43 -10.40 -16.12
CA LEU A 236 -8.96 -11.66 -15.55
C LEU A 236 -10.11 -12.47 -14.98
N SER A 237 -10.09 -13.78 -15.24
CA SER A 237 -10.89 -14.73 -14.46
C SER A 237 -10.27 -14.86 -13.08
N ILE A 238 -10.79 -14.09 -12.13
CA ILE A 238 -10.35 -14.14 -10.75
C ILE A 238 -11.38 -14.88 -9.92
N PRO A 239 -10.93 -15.69 -8.93
CA PRO A 239 -11.84 -16.36 -8.02
C PRO A 239 -12.78 -15.38 -7.31
N ALA A 240 -13.97 -15.84 -6.96
CA ALA A 240 -14.87 -15.06 -6.12
C ALA A 240 -14.23 -14.84 -4.75
N VAL A 241 -14.34 -13.61 -4.22
CA VAL A 241 -13.89 -13.30 -2.86
C VAL A 241 -15.08 -13.40 -1.92
N LEU A 242 -14.97 -14.30 -0.94
CA LEU A 242 -15.94 -14.47 0.13
C LEU A 242 -15.42 -13.82 1.41
N TYR A 243 -16.25 -12.99 2.03
CA TYR A 243 -15.95 -12.38 3.32
C TYR A 243 -16.66 -13.16 4.42
N ASN A 244 -15.87 -13.77 5.31
CA ASN A 244 -16.36 -14.42 6.53
C ASN A 244 -16.09 -13.49 7.73
N HIS A 245 -17.15 -13.10 8.40
CA HIS A 245 -17.06 -12.21 9.56
C HIS A 245 -17.18 -13.01 10.85
N VAL A 246 -16.11 -13.01 11.63
CA VAL A 246 -16.05 -13.63 12.94
C VAL A 246 -16.08 -12.53 14.01
N GLU A 247 -17.18 -12.44 14.70
CA GLU A 247 -17.39 -11.44 15.75
C GLU A 247 -17.10 -12.06 17.12
N VAL A 248 -16.35 -11.35 17.96
CA VAL A 248 -16.00 -11.77 19.31
C VAL A 248 -16.43 -10.74 20.35
N GLU A 249 -16.85 -11.19 21.51
CA GLU A 249 -17.13 -10.33 22.65
C GLU A 249 -15.88 -10.11 23.49
N LEU A 250 -15.67 -8.87 23.94
CA LEU A 250 -14.61 -8.58 24.90
C LEU A 250 -15.04 -9.07 26.29
N PRO A 251 -14.13 -9.74 27.05
CA PRO A 251 -14.37 -10.01 28.46
C PRO A 251 -14.69 -8.73 29.23
N GLU A 252 -15.49 -8.82 30.29
CA GLU A 252 -16.02 -7.68 31.04
C GLU A 252 -14.96 -6.67 31.49
N GLN A 253 -13.85 -7.14 32.02
CA GLN A 253 -12.74 -6.28 32.42
C GLN A 253 -12.13 -5.51 31.22
N ALA A 254 -11.88 -6.19 30.12
CA ALA A 254 -11.34 -5.57 28.92
C ALA A 254 -12.37 -4.60 28.28
N ARG A 255 -13.66 -4.94 28.37
CA ARG A 255 -14.76 -4.07 27.93
C ARG A 255 -14.78 -2.77 28.73
N SER A 256 -14.66 -2.84 30.04
CA SER A 256 -14.60 -1.65 30.89
C SER A 256 -13.43 -0.75 30.53
N GLN A 257 -12.23 -1.31 30.40
CA GLN A 257 -11.03 -0.57 29.99
C GLN A 257 -11.18 0.04 28.59
N TYR A 258 -11.77 -0.71 27.65
CA TYR A 258 -12.02 -0.20 26.30
C TYR A 258 -12.97 1.02 26.34
N ASN A 259 -14.06 0.93 27.08
CA ASN A 259 -15.06 1.99 27.19
C ASN A 259 -14.48 3.28 27.79
N GLU A 260 -13.60 3.18 28.78
CA GLU A 260 -12.90 4.33 29.37
C GLU A 260 -12.02 5.06 28.34
N VAL A 261 -11.24 4.29 27.56
CA VAL A 261 -10.38 4.86 26.51
C VAL A 261 -11.22 5.43 25.35
N GLU A 262 -12.29 4.76 24.96
CA GLU A 262 -13.22 5.22 23.93
C GLU A 262 -13.90 6.53 24.34
N LYS A 263 -14.35 6.63 25.60
CA LYS A 263 -14.91 7.87 26.17
C LYS A 263 -13.90 9.02 26.14
N SER A 264 -12.66 8.74 26.53
CA SER A 264 -11.57 9.70 26.46
C SER A 264 -11.31 10.14 25.01
N LEU A 265 -11.26 9.22 24.05
CA LEU A 265 -11.14 9.55 22.62
C LEU A 265 -12.27 10.47 22.14
N PHE A 266 -13.51 10.21 22.51
CA PHE A 266 -14.66 11.02 22.12
C PHE A 266 -14.62 12.40 22.76
N THR A 267 -14.22 12.53 24.01
CA THR A 267 -14.01 13.81 24.69
C THR A 267 -12.96 14.65 23.96
N LEU A 268 -11.85 14.03 23.57
CA LEU A 268 -10.79 14.68 22.80
C LEU A 268 -11.27 15.11 21.40
N LEU A 269 -12.09 14.33 20.75
CA LEU A 269 -12.66 14.69 19.44
C LEU A 269 -13.66 15.86 19.54
N ASP A 270 -14.42 15.96 20.64
CA ASP A 270 -15.40 17.04 20.88
C ASP A 270 -14.73 18.36 21.27
N SER A 271 -13.59 18.34 21.98
CA SER A 271 -12.90 19.57 22.42
C SER A 271 -12.21 20.35 21.32
N GLY A 272 -11.79 19.68 20.26
CA GLY A 272 -11.29 20.28 19.02
C GLY A 272 -10.00 21.08 19.10
N GLU A 273 -9.21 20.99 20.17
CA GLU A 273 -7.94 21.70 20.31
C GLU A 273 -6.82 21.08 19.44
N SER A 274 -5.95 21.92 18.91
CA SER A 274 -4.90 21.53 17.96
C SER A 274 -3.81 20.61 18.55
N LEU A 275 -3.55 20.71 19.86
CA LEU A 275 -2.64 19.82 20.62
C LEU A 275 -3.19 18.39 20.80
N ILE A 276 -4.42 18.15 20.46
CA ILE A 276 -5.20 16.95 20.71
C ILE A 276 -5.07 15.91 19.59
N ALA A 277 -4.60 16.28 18.40
CA ALA A 277 -4.48 15.36 17.28
C ALA A 277 -3.57 14.15 17.62
N ASP A 278 -2.46 14.40 18.27
CA ASP A 278 -1.54 13.34 18.70
C ASP A 278 -2.14 12.50 19.83
N THR A 279 -2.84 13.14 20.78
CA THR A 279 -3.51 12.47 21.91
C THR A 279 -4.71 11.65 21.43
N ALA A 280 -5.51 12.17 20.50
CA ALA A 280 -6.61 11.42 19.88
C ALA A 280 -6.09 10.23 19.04
N SER A 281 -4.96 10.40 18.34
CA SER A 281 -4.31 9.30 17.62
C SER A 281 -3.80 8.21 18.58
N ALA A 282 -3.26 8.61 19.74
CA ALA A 282 -2.83 7.68 20.78
C ALA A 282 -4.02 6.92 21.39
N ALA A 283 -5.11 7.61 21.74
CA ALA A 283 -6.34 7.00 22.26
C ALA A 283 -6.97 6.05 21.24
N TYR A 284 -7.02 6.44 19.97
CA TYR A 284 -7.46 5.59 18.87
C TYR A 284 -6.60 4.31 18.75
N SER A 285 -5.27 4.47 18.78
CA SER A 285 -4.34 3.33 18.76
C SER A 285 -4.54 2.42 19.98
N MET A 286 -4.81 2.98 21.15
CA MET A 286 -5.09 2.23 22.37
C MET A 286 -6.42 1.44 22.26
N CYS A 287 -7.50 2.05 21.73
CA CYS A 287 -8.75 1.32 21.45
C CYS A 287 -8.51 0.10 20.57
N ARG A 288 -7.72 0.23 19.51
CA ARG A 288 -7.37 -0.89 18.63
C ARG A 288 -6.53 -1.95 19.32
N SER A 289 -5.57 -1.53 20.14
CA SER A 289 -4.74 -2.45 20.93
C SER A 289 -5.56 -3.28 21.91
N ILE A 290 -6.44 -2.63 22.68
CA ILE A 290 -7.34 -3.31 23.61
C ILE A 290 -8.28 -4.26 22.85
N ALA A 291 -8.89 -3.83 21.76
CA ALA A 291 -9.74 -4.69 20.93
C ALA A 291 -8.99 -5.93 20.39
N ASN A 292 -7.67 -5.82 20.16
CA ASN A 292 -6.82 -6.95 19.76
C ASN A 292 -6.33 -7.82 20.94
N GLY A 293 -6.57 -7.42 22.20
CA GLY A 293 -6.27 -8.21 23.38
C GLY A 293 -4.99 -7.84 24.11
N GLY A 294 -4.41 -6.66 23.86
CA GLY A 294 -3.22 -6.22 24.61
C GLY A 294 -3.00 -4.74 24.55
N CYS A 295 -2.06 -4.25 25.32
CA CYS A 295 -1.61 -2.86 25.28
C CYS A 295 -0.13 -2.74 25.60
N TYR A 296 0.40 -1.54 25.40
CA TYR A 296 1.78 -1.19 25.71
C TYR A 296 1.82 -0.31 26.94
N ARG A 297 2.61 -0.74 27.92
CA ARG A 297 2.99 0.12 29.05
C ARG A 297 4.22 0.92 28.66
N ARG A 298 4.11 2.22 28.77
CA ARG A 298 5.20 3.13 28.46
C ARG A 298 5.62 3.90 29.72
N ASP A 299 6.88 4.25 29.77
CA ASP A 299 7.37 5.18 30.78
C ASP A 299 6.70 6.54 30.58
N PRO A 300 6.07 7.11 31.65
CA PRO A 300 5.33 8.36 31.51
C PRO A 300 6.24 9.59 31.26
N VAL A 301 7.55 9.49 31.53
CA VAL A 301 8.51 10.59 31.37
C VAL A 301 9.27 10.48 30.05
N THR A 302 9.81 9.29 29.75
CA THR A 302 10.64 9.07 28.55
C THR A 302 9.82 8.63 27.33
N GLY A 303 8.59 8.12 27.53
CA GLY A 303 7.78 7.53 26.45
C GLY A 303 8.28 6.16 25.98
N GLU A 304 9.37 5.64 26.57
CA GLU A 304 9.93 4.34 26.19
C GLU A 304 8.97 3.19 26.50
N LEU A 305 9.01 2.16 25.66
CA LEU A 305 8.24 0.93 25.86
C LEU A 305 8.84 0.14 27.02
N LEU A 306 8.09 -0.01 28.09
CA LEU A 306 8.49 -0.80 29.26
C LEU A 306 8.12 -2.28 29.09
N GLU A 307 6.85 -2.54 28.79
CA GLU A 307 6.34 -3.91 28.66
C GLU A 307 5.11 -3.99 27.78
N THR A 308 4.79 -5.20 27.37
CA THR A 308 3.55 -5.57 26.67
C THR A 308 2.61 -6.26 27.67
N ILE A 309 1.39 -5.75 27.83
CA ILE A 309 0.38 -6.29 28.72
C ILE A 309 -0.64 -7.06 27.89
N ALA A 310 -0.83 -8.34 28.20
CA ALA A 310 -1.92 -9.15 27.65
C ALA A 310 -3.20 -8.90 28.47
N LEU A 311 -4.28 -8.54 27.79
CA LEU A 311 -5.57 -8.22 28.42
C LEU A 311 -6.59 -9.35 28.26
N HIS A 312 -6.66 -9.96 27.07
CA HIS A 312 -7.57 -11.07 26.79
C HIS A 312 -7.12 -11.84 25.53
N THR A 313 -7.75 -13.01 25.31
CA THR A 313 -7.45 -13.91 24.18
C THR A 313 -8.57 -14.01 23.15
N ALA A 314 -9.70 -13.29 23.31
CA ALA A 314 -10.92 -13.49 22.51
C ALA A 314 -10.68 -13.57 20.99
N LYS A 315 -9.90 -12.64 20.42
CA LYS A 315 -9.54 -12.70 18.98
C LYS A 315 -8.54 -13.82 18.69
N THR A 316 -7.66 -14.13 19.62
CA THR A 316 -6.67 -15.21 19.46
C THR A 316 -7.38 -16.56 19.38
N ASP A 317 -8.31 -16.81 20.29
CA ASP A 317 -9.10 -18.04 20.34
C ASP A 317 -9.94 -18.20 19.07
N ALA A 318 -10.58 -17.12 18.61
CA ALA A 318 -11.32 -17.12 17.36
C ALA A 318 -10.40 -17.39 16.13
N ALA A 319 -9.19 -16.81 16.10
CA ALA A 319 -8.24 -17.07 15.04
C ALA A 319 -7.79 -18.53 15.01
N MET A 320 -7.51 -19.11 16.16
CA MET A 320 -7.13 -20.52 16.29
C MET A 320 -8.29 -21.44 15.88
N SER A 321 -9.54 -21.12 16.26
CA SER A 321 -10.71 -21.86 15.80
C SER A 321 -10.85 -21.88 14.30
N VAL A 322 -10.72 -20.72 13.64
CA VAL A 322 -10.75 -20.62 12.17
C VAL A 322 -9.62 -21.45 11.54
N ILE A 323 -8.38 -21.37 12.06
CA ILE A 323 -7.25 -22.16 11.57
C ILE A 323 -7.49 -23.67 11.73
N ALA A 324 -8.10 -24.08 12.83
CA ALA A 324 -8.45 -25.49 13.05
C ALA A 324 -9.49 -25.98 12.05
N GLU A 325 -10.55 -25.20 11.79
CA GLU A 325 -11.61 -25.52 10.82
C GLU A 325 -11.08 -25.66 9.39
N LEU A 326 -10.01 -24.96 9.03
CA LEU A 326 -9.41 -25.01 7.70
C LEU A 326 -8.60 -26.30 7.43
N SER A 327 -8.63 -27.27 8.34
CA SER A 327 -8.22 -28.66 8.10
C SER A 327 -6.89 -28.84 7.39
N GLY A 328 -5.81 -28.21 7.88
CA GLY A 328 -4.46 -28.38 7.33
C GLY A 328 -4.11 -27.47 6.14
N LYS A 329 -5.04 -26.67 5.61
CA LYS A 329 -4.75 -25.72 4.53
C LYS A 329 -3.82 -24.61 5.00
N SER A 330 -2.96 -24.14 4.09
CA SER A 330 -2.11 -22.98 4.34
C SER A 330 -2.91 -21.70 4.48
N VAL A 331 -2.56 -20.84 5.44
CA VAL A 331 -3.29 -19.63 5.83
C VAL A 331 -2.36 -18.44 5.93
N LEU A 332 -2.76 -17.31 5.35
CA LEU A 332 -2.13 -16.02 5.59
C LEU A 332 -2.81 -15.35 6.78
N LEU A 333 -2.11 -15.20 7.91
CA LEU A 333 -2.61 -14.54 9.12
C LEU A 333 -2.05 -13.12 9.21
N VAL A 334 -2.91 -12.12 9.24
CA VAL A 334 -2.51 -10.71 9.22
C VAL A 334 -2.73 -10.06 10.59
N TYR A 335 -1.64 -9.58 11.20
CA TYR A 335 -1.64 -8.93 12.51
C TYR A 335 -1.10 -7.50 12.45
N GLN A 336 -1.37 -6.65 13.46
CA GLN A 336 -1.01 -5.23 13.44
C GLN A 336 0.10 -4.87 14.42
N PHE A 337 -0.01 -5.32 15.67
CA PHE A 337 0.82 -4.87 16.78
C PHE A 337 1.90 -5.91 17.17
N LYS A 338 2.99 -5.45 17.79
CA LYS A 338 4.01 -6.37 18.32
C LYS A 338 3.44 -7.30 19.39
N HIS A 339 2.57 -6.77 20.26
CA HIS A 339 1.90 -7.58 21.27
C HIS A 339 0.95 -8.65 20.69
N ASP A 340 0.41 -8.44 19.48
CA ASP A 340 -0.36 -9.49 18.79
C ASP A 340 0.53 -10.69 18.48
N ARG A 341 1.76 -10.44 18.02
CA ARG A 341 2.73 -11.50 17.68
C ARG A 341 2.99 -12.42 18.87
N GLU A 342 3.25 -11.86 20.05
CA GLU A 342 3.58 -12.66 21.24
C GLU A 342 2.46 -13.64 21.66
N ARG A 343 1.20 -13.17 21.58
CA ARG A 343 0.04 -14.03 21.88
C ARG A 343 -0.19 -15.05 20.77
N LEU A 344 -0.09 -14.64 19.51
CA LEU A 344 -0.26 -15.52 18.35
C LEU A 344 0.83 -16.59 18.30
N GLU A 345 2.08 -16.28 18.67
CA GLU A 345 3.18 -17.24 18.68
C GLU A 345 2.93 -18.39 19.64
N ARG A 346 2.44 -18.09 20.86
CA ARG A 346 2.06 -19.11 21.83
C ARG A 346 0.89 -19.96 21.32
N ALA A 347 -0.20 -19.31 20.91
CA ALA A 347 -1.38 -20.00 20.44
C ALA A 347 -1.15 -20.86 19.19
N LEU A 348 -0.35 -20.37 18.24
CA LEU A 348 0.04 -21.13 17.03
C LEU A 348 0.92 -22.32 17.38
N SER A 349 1.83 -22.19 18.37
CA SER A 349 2.66 -23.31 18.84
C SER A 349 1.80 -24.47 19.34
N ASP A 350 0.72 -24.15 20.04
CA ASP A 350 -0.21 -25.14 20.60
C ASP A 350 -1.16 -25.72 19.53
N THR A 351 -1.58 -24.89 18.55
CA THR A 351 -2.58 -25.27 17.55
C THR A 351 -1.98 -26.01 16.34
N VAL A 352 -0.85 -25.54 15.80
CA VAL A 352 -0.26 -26.09 14.57
C VAL A 352 1.14 -26.67 14.76
N GLY A 353 1.77 -26.45 15.92
CA GLY A 353 3.14 -26.90 16.24
C GLY A 353 4.21 -25.90 15.80
N LYS A 354 5.31 -25.86 16.56
CA LYS A 354 6.37 -24.81 16.46
C LYS A 354 7.02 -24.65 15.09
N ASN A 355 7.06 -25.69 14.25
CA ASN A 355 7.73 -25.66 12.97
C ASN A 355 6.80 -25.31 11.79
N ASN A 356 5.49 -25.18 12.05
CA ASN A 356 4.47 -25.04 11.00
C ASN A 356 3.97 -23.61 10.83
N PHE A 357 4.62 -22.64 11.46
CA PHE A 357 4.30 -21.23 11.27
C PHE A 357 5.55 -20.36 11.21
N GLY A 358 5.42 -19.17 10.65
CA GLY A 358 6.47 -18.15 10.59
C GLY A 358 5.91 -16.74 10.68
N PHE A 359 6.72 -15.79 11.19
CA PHE A 359 6.34 -14.39 11.34
C PHE A 359 7.20 -13.47 10.47
N ILE A 360 6.54 -12.60 9.69
CA ILE A 360 7.18 -11.51 8.95
C ILE A 360 6.60 -10.18 9.43
N GLY A 361 7.46 -9.31 9.96
CA GLY A 361 7.04 -8.00 10.49
C GLY A 361 8.18 -6.99 10.50
N GLY A 362 7.96 -5.85 11.15
CA GLY A 362 9.00 -4.83 11.32
C GLY A 362 10.25 -5.42 11.98
N GLY A 363 11.42 -5.20 11.37
CA GLY A 363 12.69 -5.74 11.84
C GLY A 363 13.05 -7.15 11.37
N THR A 364 12.17 -7.87 10.65
CA THR A 364 12.54 -9.15 10.04
C THR A 364 13.52 -8.92 8.89
N LYS A 365 14.68 -9.57 8.93
CA LYS A 365 15.69 -9.48 7.86
C LYS A 365 15.12 -9.98 6.53
N LEU A 366 15.51 -9.35 5.44
CA LEU A 366 15.02 -9.69 4.09
C LEU A 366 15.27 -11.16 3.71
N SER A 367 16.43 -11.71 4.09
CA SER A 367 16.77 -13.13 3.87
C SER A 367 15.81 -14.07 4.61
N VAL A 368 15.45 -13.75 5.85
CA VAL A 368 14.50 -14.54 6.65
C VAL A 368 13.10 -14.45 6.06
N SER A 369 12.68 -13.23 5.68
CA SER A 369 11.39 -13.03 5.02
C SER A 369 11.28 -13.86 3.73
N LYS A 370 12.32 -13.84 2.90
CA LYS A 370 12.37 -14.62 1.67
C LYS A 370 12.29 -16.13 1.95
N TRP A 371 13.07 -16.62 2.89
CA TRP A 371 13.07 -18.04 3.29
C TRP A 371 11.68 -18.50 3.79
N LEU A 372 11.00 -17.69 4.63
CA LEU A 372 9.65 -18.00 5.10
C LEU A 372 8.61 -18.00 3.96
N ILE A 373 8.71 -17.07 3.01
CA ILE A 373 7.83 -17.00 1.85
C ILE A 373 8.03 -18.21 0.95
N ASP A 374 9.28 -18.61 0.69
CA ASP A 374 9.61 -19.77 -0.13
C ASP A 374 9.03 -21.03 0.53
N ARG A 375 9.27 -21.27 1.82
CA ARG A 375 8.68 -22.40 2.57
C ARG A 375 7.14 -22.39 2.56
N PHE A 376 6.52 -21.21 2.66
CA PHE A 376 5.06 -21.10 2.60
C PHE A 376 4.52 -21.46 1.22
N ASN A 377 5.19 -21.02 0.16
CA ASN A 377 4.83 -21.35 -1.22
C ASN A 377 5.05 -22.82 -1.57
N ASP A 378 6.01 -23.46 -0.92
CA ASP A 378 6.29 -24.91 -1.04
C ASP A 378 5.38 -25.78 -0.14
N ALA A 379 4.39 -25.18 0.53
CA ALA A 379 3.48 -25.78 1.49
C ALA A 379 4.16 -26.40 2.75
N ASP A 380 5.39 -25.99 3.05
CA ASP A 380 6.14 -26.39 4.25
C ASP A 380 5.75 -25.60 5.51
N LEU A 381 4.96 -24.53 5.34
CA LEU A 381 4.39 -23.76 6.43
C LEU A 381 2.86 -23.72 6.32
N ARG A 382 2.20 -24.08 7.42
CA ARG A 382 0.75 -24.00 7.50
C ARG A 382 0.26 -22.57 7.74
N VAL A 383 0.96 -21.75 8.54
CA VAL A 383 0.57 -20.37 8.82
C VAL A 383 1.74 -19.43 8.56
N LEU A 384 1.52 -18.47 7.66
CA LEU A 384 2.40 -17.32 7.50
C LEU A 384 1.74 -16.11 8.17
N ALA A 385 2.26 -15.72 9.33
CA ALA A 385 1.77 -14.55 10.07
C ALA A 385 2.55 -13.29 9.66
N VAL A 386 1.84 -12.26 9.22
CA VAL A 386 2.47 -11.08 8.60
C VAL A 386 1.94 -9.76 9.15
N GLN A 387 2.82 -8.77 9.28
CA GLN A 387 2.37 -7.38 9.32
C GLN A 387 2.14 -6.89 7.89
N PRO A 388 1.02 -6.20 7.59
CA PRO A 388 0.66 -5.85 6.22
C PRO A 388 1.75 -5.12 5.45
N GLN A 389 2.45 -4.19 6.10
CA GLN A 389 3.50 -3.39 5.48
C GLN A 389 4.68 -4.23 4.98
N ALA A 390 4.95 -5.36 5.64
CA ALA A 390 6.07 -6.24 5.30
C ALA A 390 5.82 -7.07 4.02
N VAL A 391 4.54 -7.29 3.66
CA VAL A 391 4.15 -8.10 2.49
C VAL A 391 3.35 -7.32 1.45
N SER A 392 3.09 -6.05 1.68
CA SER A 392 2.29 -5.22 0.76
C SER A 392 2.93 -5.07 -0.63
N HIS A 393 4.23 -5.35 -0.79
CA HIS A 393 4.94 -5.17 -2.05
C HIS A 393 5.79 -6.39 -2.43
N GLY A 394 5.66 -6.82 -3.69
CA GLY A 394 6.59 -7.76 -4.33
C GLY A 394 6.50 -9.24 -3.92
N VAL A 395 5.47 -9.65 -3.16
CA VAL A 395 5.29 -11.03 -2.71
C VAL A 395 4.11 -11.68 -3.44
N ASN A 396 4.25 -12.95 -3.80
CA ASN A 396 3.21 -13.78 -4.42
C ASN A 396 2.89 -14.93 -3.47
N LEU A 397 1.64 -15.07 -3.05
CA LEU A 397 1.18 -16.09 -2.10
C LEU A 397 -0.04 -16.87 -2.62
N GLN A 398 -0.50 -16.56 -3.83
CA GLN A 398 -1.73 -17.14 -4.40
C GLN A 398 -1.63 -18.65 -4.70
N SER A 399 -0.43 -19.17 -4.88
CA SER A 399 -0.23 -20.62 -5.09
C SER A 399 -0.28 -21.41 -3.80
N ALA A 400 0.01 -20.77 -2.66
CA ALA A 400 0.11 -21.42 -1.37
C ALA A 400 -1.20 -21.46 -0.61
N CYS A 401 -2.00 -20.39 -0.66
CA CYS A 401 -3.22 -20.30 0.13
C CYS A 401 -4.35 -19.58 -0.58
N CYS A 402 -5.58 -19.86 -0.14
CA CYS A 402 -6.79 -19.16 -0.54
C CYS A 402 -7.51 -18.52 0.67
N ASP A 403 -6.96 -18.67 1.88
CA ASP A 403 -7.52 -18.18 3.13
C ASP A 403 -6.65 -17.09 3.72
N VAL A 404 -7.26 -15.92 3.99
CA VAL A 404 -6.63 -14.79 4.65
C VAL A 404 -7.39 -14.51 5.95
N ILE A 405 -6.71 -14.52 7.08
CA ILE A 405 -7.29 -14.18 8.38
C ILE A 405 -6.77 -12.82 8.82
N TRP A 406 -7.65 -11.85 8.92
CA TRP A 406 -7.36 -10.55 9.50
C TRP A 406 -7.65 -10.60 11.02
N TYR A 407 -6.59 -10.78 11.79
CA TYR A 407 -6.62 -10.71 13.25
C TYR A 407 -6.82 -9.27 13.73
N GLY A 408 -6.19 -8.31 13.07
CA GLY A 408 -6.36 -6.89 13.31
C GLY A 408 -6.51 -6.12 11.99
N LEU A 409 -7.51 -5.24 11.90
CA LEU A 409 -7.81 -4.50 10.69
C LEU A 409 -6.86 -3.30 10.49
N PRO A 410 -6.46 -2.98 9.25
CA PRO A 410 -5.65 -1.82 8.96
C PRO A 410 -6.51 -0.55 8.86
N ASP A 411 -5.91 0.62 9.07
CA ASP A 411 -6.56 1.92 8.86
C ASP A 411 -6.66 2.28 7.37
N SER A 412 -5.76 1.76 6.57
CA SER A 412 -5.60 2.10 5.15
C SER A 412 -6.30 1.09 4.26
N LEU A 413 -7.22 1.58 3.43
CA LEU A 413 -7.82 0.78 2.35
C LEU A 413 -6.75 0.28 1.38
N GLU A 414 -5.73 1.07 1.10
CA GLU A 414 -4.61 0.68 0.24
C GLU A 414 -3.91 -0.55 0.81
N THR A 415 -3.57 -0.53 2.11
CA THR A 415 -2.97 -1.66 2.80
C THR A 415 -3.86 -2.90 2.76
N TRP A 416 -5.17 -2.73 2.97
CA TRP A 416 -6.16 -3.80 2.86
C TRP A 416 -6.18 -4.44 1.46
N LEU A 417 -6.30 -3.61 0.43
CA LEU A 417 -6.35 -4.07 -0.96
C LEU A 417 -5.03 -4.72 -1.40
N GLN A 418 -3.90 -4.13 -1.06
CA GLN A 418 -2.57 -4.65 -1.41
C GLN A 418 -2.30 -6.00 -0.75
N THR A 419 -2.62 -6.15 0.55
CA THR A 419 -2.42 -7.40 1.27
C THR A 419 -3.32 -8.51 0.71
N ASN A 420 -4.61 -8.26 0.53
CA ASN A 420 -5.53 -9.25 -0.04
C ASN A 420 -5.13 -9.64 -1.47
N SER A 421 -4.61 -8.71 -2.26
CA SER A 421 -4.15 -8.98 -3.63
C SER A 421 -2.91 -9.89 -3.72
N ARG A 422 -2.28 -10.25 -2.59
CA ARG A 422 -1.21 -11.25 -2.57
C ARG A 422 -1.75 -12.67 -2.75
N VAL A 423 -2.97 -12.89 -2.33
CA VAL A 423 -3.70 -14.17 -2.44
C VAL A 423 -4.75 -14.11 -3.54
N ASP A 424 -5.53 -13.02 -3.60
CA ASP A 424 -6.57 -12.77 -4.59
C ASP A 424 -5.96 -12.18 -5.87
N ARG A 425 -5.41 -13.06 -6.74
CA ARG A 425 -4.80 -12.65 -8.02
C ARG A 425 -4.78 -13.78 -9.03
N GLN A 426 -4.38 -13.47 -10.26
CA GLN A 426 -4.19 -14.44 -11.33
C GLN A 426 -3.20 -15.54 -10.92
N GLY A 427 -3.54 -16.80 -11.22
CA GLY A 427 -2.78 -17.97 -10.81
C GLY A 427 -3.16 -18.51 -9.43
N GLN A 428 -4.25 -18.02 -8.83
CA GLN A 428 -4.88 -18.67 -7.69
C GLN A 428 -5.46 -20.03 -8.12
N LEU A 429 -5.11 -21.07 -7.37
CA LEU A 429 -5.51 -22.45 -7.69
C LEU A 429 -6.91 -22.80 -7.18
N SER A 430 -7.45 -22.01 -6.27
CA SER A 430 -8.79 -22.21 -5.70
C SER A 430 -9.84 -21.38 -6.45
N ASP A 431 -11.04 -21.92 -6.62
CA ASP A 431 -12.18 -21.21 -7.20
C ASP A 431 -12.67 -20.04 -6.35
N GLN A 432 -12.27 -19.98 -5.09
CA GLN A 432 -12.69 -18.95 -4.14
C GLN A 432 -11.53 -18.56 -3.23
N VAL A 433 -11.40 -17.25 -2.98
CA VAL A 433 -10.56 -16.70 -1.91
C VAL A 433 -11.45 -16.31 -0.75
N ARG A 434 -11.11 -16.77 0.46
CA ARG A 434 -11.85 -16.50 1.68
C ARG A 434 -11.08 -15.52 2.57
N ILE A 435 -11.75 -14.42 2.91
CA ILE A 435 -11.18 -13.40 3.79
C ILE A 435 -11.97 -13.44 5.10
N HIS A 436 -11.36 -13.99 6.13
CA HIS A 436 -11.89 -14.09 7.48
C HIS A 436 -11.53 -12.82 8.25
N ILE A 437 -12.52 -12.09 8.73
CA ILE A 437 -12.35 -10.83 9.46
C ILE A 437 -12.74 -11.06 10.91
N ILE A 438 -11.75 -11.04 11.82
CA ILE A 438 -11.99 -11.13 13.26
C ILE A 438 -12.15 -9.71 13.80
N SER A 439 -13.30 -9.42 14.39
CA SER A 439 -13.58 -8.11 14.97
C SER A 439 -14.25 -8.22 16.33
N ALA A 440 -13.85 -7.35 17.25
CA ALA A 440 -14.52 -7.26 18.55
C ALA A 440 -15.82 -6.45 18.41
N SER A 441 -16.93 -7.00 18.91
CA SER A 441 -18.23 -6.36 18.89
C SER A 441 -18.22 -5.03 19.65
N ASN A 442 -19.03 -4.09 19.20
CA ASN A 442 -19.18 -2.77 19.85
C ASN A 442 -17.87 -2.04 20.09
N THR A 443 -16.89 -2.21 19.18
CA THR A 443 -15.60 -1.51 19.20
C THR A 443 -15.34 -0.78 17.86
N ILE A 444 -14.23 -0.09 17.83
CA ILE A 444 -13.73 0.61 16.62
C ILE A 444 -13.53 -0.35 15.43
N ASP A 445 -13.38 -1.66 15.66
CA ASP A 445 -13.29 -2.66 14.60
C ASP A 445 -14.51 -2.67 13.69
N SER A 446 -15.71 -2.42 14.24
CA SER A 446 -16.96 -2.35 13.46
C SER A 446 -16.93 -1.21 12.44
N MET A 447 -16.39 -0.07 12.82
CA MET A 447 -16.18 1.08 11.92
C MET A 447 -15.13 0.74 10.84
N LEU A 448 -13.98 0.20 11.24
CA LEU A 448 -12.91 -0.18 10.31
C LEU A 448 -13.39 -1.20 9.29
N ARG A 449 -14.06 -2.26 9.73
CA ARG A 449 -14.64 -3.27 8.85
C ARG A 449 -15.58 -2.66 7.81
N ARG A 450 -16.52 -1.81 8.25
CA ARG A 450 -17.48 -1.13 7.34
C ARG A 450 -16.75 -0.34 6.26
N ARG A 451 -15.76 0.46 6.65
CA ARG A 451 -14.94 1.25 5.72
C ARG A 451 -14.22 0.39 4.69
N LEU A 452 -13.60 -0.69 5.14
CA LEU A 452 -12.76 -1.55 4.28
C LEU A 452 -13.60 -2.37 3.29
N ILE A 453 -14.70 -2.97 3.75
CA ILE A 453 -15.57 -3.79 2.88
C ILE A 453 -16.34 -2.94 1.88
N LYS A 454 -16.95 -1.85 2.32
CA LYS A 454 -17.75 -0.97 1.43
C LYS A 454 -16.90 -0.12 0.49
N LYS A 455 -15.57 -0.11 0.64
CA LYS A 455 -14.66 0.78 -0.10
C LYS A 455 -15.05 2.27 0.04
N GLU A 456 -15.72 2.64 1.13
CA GLU A 456 -16.21 4.00 1.41
C GLU A 456 -15.08 5.01 1.70
N SER A 457 -13.84 4.54 1.80
CA SER A 457 -12.70 5.36 2.24
C SER A 457 -12.23 6.42 1.25
N ARG A 458 -12.82 6.49 0.05
CA ARG A 458 -12.39 7.47 -0.97
C ARG A 458 -12.67 8.92 -0.57
N GLN A 459 -13.52 9.17 0.42
CA GLN A 459 -13.96 10.52 0.77
C GLN A 459 -13.92 10.84 2.27
N THR A 460 -13.79 9.84 3.13
CA THR A 460 -13.88 10.03 4.58
C THR A 460 -12.49 9.93 5.21
N THR A 461 -12.04 11.04 5.81
CA THR A 461 -10.81 11.03 6.64
C THR A 461 -11.03 10.14 7.87
N LEU A 462 -9.95 9.63 8.49
CA LEU A 462 -10.06 8.86 9.74
C LEU A 462 -10.86 9.61 10.80
N LEU A 463 -10.64 10.93 10.92
CA LEU A 463 -11.35 11.77 11.88
C LEU A 463 -12.85 11.84 11.60
N ALA A 464 -13.25 12.00 10.33
CA ALA A 464 -14.68 12.03 9.97
C ALA A 464 -15.36 10.68 10.27
N ALA A 465 -14.67 9.54 10.01
CA ALA A 465 -15.18 8.23 10.35
C ALA A 465 -15.30 8.00 11.87
N LEU A 466 -14.36 8.53 12.64
CA LEU A 466 -14.44 8.50 14.11
C LEU A 466 -15.60 9.34 14.64
N LEU A 467 -15.85 10.50 14.07
CA LEU A 467 -17.02 11.35 14.45
C LEU A 467 -18.35 10.68 14.07
N GLU A 468 -18.42 9.99 12.92
CA GLU A 468 -19.59 9.17 12.57
C GLU A 468 -19.78 8.01 13.54
N TYR A 469 -18.71 7.31 13.89
CA TYR A 469 -18.74 6.23 14.87
C TYR A 469 -19.19 6.74 16.26
N GLN A 470 -18.67 7.88 16.71
CA GLN A 470 -19.10 8.52 17.94
C GLN A 470 -20.61 8.81 17.94
N LYS A 471 -21.15 9.37 16.83
CA LYS A 471 -22.60 9.64 16.70
C LYS A 471 -23.45 8.38 16.74
N SER A 472 -22.95 7.25 16.24
CA SER A 472 -23.68 5.97 16.24
C SER A 472 -23.73 5.31 17.62
N LYS A 473 -22.92 5.80 18.59
CA LYS A 473 -22.86 5.31 19.98
C LYS A 473 -23.68 6.18 20.96
N LYS A 474 -24.07 7.38 20.54
CA LYS A 474 -25.05 8.24 21.27
C LYS A 474 -26.47 7.87 20.86
#